data_658676536e89e1b1fac1b6f93a2619cf
#
_entry.id   658676536e89e1b1fac1b6f93a2619cf
#
_cell.length_a   1.000
_cell.length_b   1.000
_cell.length_c   1.000
_cell.angle_alpha   90.00
_cell.angle_beta   90.00
_cell.angle_gamma   90.00
#
_symmetry.space_group_name_H-M   'P 1'
#
loop_
_entity.id
_entity.type
_entity.pdbx_description
1 polymer ?
#
loop_
_entity_poly.entity_id
_entity_poly.type
_entity_poly.pdbx_seq_one_letter_code
_entity_poly.pdbx_strand_id
1 'polypeptide(L)'
;MTNKIQFQKGLSLEEFIRNFRNEKQCAEYLEKLRWGRSFLCSKCGGEHYTRHWKDKRLFYRCKSCRHRNTLISGTMFENTKLPLTKWFLAIYLLTQTKKGASGVDLKRKLGVNKDTAWGMRQKILAVMKSREDEQMLDNQVQIDDVYYGGKLEGKSGRGSENKQAFLAAVSTDGFGNPLKVKFQTVNSFSKAEVSCFAKKYIKEGTIIHSDALAAFNALNENYEHSKTVMNNESKEIQKKNFKKFNAINTLISNLKNFLRGTHHDVSNKYLNKYFAEFQYRFNRRFDLRAILDRFLYVSVNYFKPLTLNRIKLGAA
;
A
#
# COMPACT_ATOMS: atom_id res chain seq x y z
N MET A 1 -30.33 -1.00 -4.91
CA MET A 1 -29.35 -0.32 -5.77
C MET A 1 -28.06 -1.12 -5.81
N THR A 2 -27.53 -1.39 -7.00
CA THR A 2 -26.28 -2.13 -7.17
C THR A 2 -25.09 -1.27 -6.68
N ASN A 3 -24.22 -1.83 -5.84
CA ASN A 3 -23.04 -1.14 -5.35
C ASN A 3 -22.05 -0.90 -6.50
N LYS A 4 -22.01 0.33 -7.05
CA LYS A 4 -21.19 0.72 -8.20
C LYS A 4 -19.69 0.43 -8.00
N ILE A 5 -19.20 0.47 -6.75
CA ILE A 5 -17.79 0.18 -6.43
C ILE A 5 -17.51 -1.32 -6.59
N GLN A 6 -18.41 -2.16 -6.11
CA GLN A 6 -18.23 -3.61 -6.15
C GLN A 6 -18.31 -4.19 -7.56
N PHE A 7 -19.15 -3.61 -8.41
CA PHE A 7 -19.44 -4.10 -9.77
C PHE A 7 -18.77 -3.30 -10.88
N GLN A 8 -17.82 -2.42 -10.56
CA GLN A 8 -17.07 -1.72 -11.59
C GLN A 8 -16.15 -2.67 -12.39
N LYS A 9 -15.94 -2.33 -13.66
CA LYS A 9 -15.06 -3.09 -14.53
C LYS A 9 -13.60 -2.80 -14.21
N GLY A 10 -12.87 -3.83 -13.75
CA GLY A 10 -11.41 -3.79 -13.58
C GLY A 10 -10.67 -4.09 -14.90
N LEU A 11 -9.36 -4.22 -14.82
CA LEU A 11 -8.52 -4.69 -15.93
C LEU A 11 -8.60 -6.24 -15.97
N SER A 12 -9.20 -6.81 -17.02
CA SER A 12 -9.28 -8.26 -17.15
C SER A 12 -7.91 -8.88 -17.44
N LEU A 13 -7.75 -10.18 -17.13
CA LEU A 13 -6.50 -10.89 -17.43
C LEU A 13 -6.23 -10.95 -18.92
N GLU A 14 -7.27 -11.14 -19.74
CA GLU A 14 -7.15 -11.16 -21.19
C GLU A 14 -6.66 -9.82 -21.74
N GLU A 15 -7.26 -8.72 -21.28
CA GLU A 15 -6.84 -7.36 -21.62
C GLU A 15 -5.40 -7.07 -21.19
N PHE A 16 -5.03 -7.50 -19.96
CA PHE A 16 -3.67 -7.40 -19.47
C PHE A 16 -2.68 -8.15 -20.37
N ILE A 17 -2.96 -9.41 -20.71
CA ILE A 17 -2.09 -10.22 -21.59
C ILE A 17 -1.97 -9.56 -22.97
N ARG A 18 -3.06 -9.07 -23.54
CA ARG A 18 -3.04 -8.37 -24.83
C ARG A 18 -2.14 -7.14 -24.82
N ASN A 19 -2.17 -6.36 -23.76
CA ASN A 19 -1.43 -5.10 -23.64
C ASN A 19 0.05 -5.30 -23.26
N PHE A 20 0.38 -6.38 -22.54
CA PHE A 20 1.71 -6.62 -21.95
C PHE A 20 2.26 -8.02 -22.28
N ARG A 21 1.98 -8.50 -23.48
CA ARG A 21 2.32 -9.84 -23.95
C ARG A 21 3.83 -10.12 -24.01
N ASN A 22 4.63 -9.13 -24.33
CA ASN A 22 6.06 -9.28 -24.56
C ASN A 22 6.87 -8.14 -23.94
N GLU A 23 8.19 -8.33 -23.89
CA GLU A 23 9.12 -7.38 -23.27
C GLU A 23 9.10 -6.01 -23.96
N LYS A 24 8.91 -5.97 -25.27
CA LYS A 24 8.85 -4.75 -26.07
C LYS A 24 7.66 -3.88 -25.64
N GLN A 25 6.46 -4.46 -25.56
CA GLN A 25 5.26 -3.74 -25.11
C GLN A 25 5.41 -3.21 -23.69
N CYS A 26 5.95 -4.00 -22.76
CA CYS A 26 6.21 -3.56 -21.39
C CYS A 26 7.23 -2.41 -21.35
N ALA A 27 8.31 -2.49 -22.13
CA ALA A 27 9.33 -1.46 -22.19
C ALA A 27 8.79 -0.14 -22.78
N GLU A 28 8.06 -0.20 -23.89
CA GLU A 28 7.45 0.96 -24.53
C GLU A 28 6.42 1.64 -23.61
N TYR A 29 5.66 0.84 -22.85
CA TYR A 29 4.74 1.37 -21.87
C TYR A 29 5.45 2.11 -20.72
N LEU A 30 6.51 1.51 -20.15
CA LEU A 30 7.33 2.18 -19.12
C LEU A 30 8.04 3.43 -19.65
N GLU A 31 8.53 3.40 -20.89
CA GLU A 31 9.13 4.56 -21.55
C GLU A 31 8.16 5.74 -21.58
N LYS A 32 6.92 5.48 -22.01
CA LYS A 32 5.86 6.48 -22.02
C LYS A 32 5.56 7.04 -20.63
N LEU A 33 5.50 6.20 -19.62
CA LEU A 33 5.24 6.62 -18.23
C LEU A 33 6.41 7.40 -17.64
N ARG A 34 7.67 7.02 -17.96
CA ARG A 34 8.85 7.61 -17.38
C ARG A 34 9.20 8.97 -17.95
N TRP A 35 9.15 9.09 -19.25
CA TRP A 35 9.61 10.30 -19.97
C TRP A 35 8.47 11.06 -20.65
N GLY A 36 7.27 10.52 -20.68
CA GLY A 36 6.14 11.20 -21.32
C GLY A 36 6.45 11.56 -22.78
N ARG A 37 6.60 12.87 -23.03
CA ARG A 37 6.89 13.40 -24.37
C ARG A 37 8.36 13.67 -24.62
N SER A 38 9.21 13.76 -23.58
CA SER A 38 10.62 14.13 -23.73
C SER A 38 11.52 13.31 -22.82
N PHE A 39 12.50 12.64 -23.44
CA PHE A 39 13.60 11.98 -22.75
C PHE A 39 14.53 13.02 -22.09
N LEU A 40 15.00 12.72 -20.88
CA LEU A 40 16.04 13.52 -20.21
C LEU A 40 17.21 12.60 -19.85
N CYS A 41 18.41 12.97 -20.34
CA CYS A 41 19.62 12.26 -20.02
C CYS A 41 19.97 12.45 -18.54
N SER A 42 20.17 11.35 -17.80
CA SER A 42 20.50 11.39 -16.37
C SER A 42 21.86 12.03 -16.06
N LYS A 43 22.76 12.20 -17.07
CA LYS A 43 24.09 12.79 -16.89
C LYS A 43 24.15 14.27 -17.25
N CYS A 44 23.52 14.70 -18.34
CA CYS A 44 23.66 16.07 -18.85
C CYS A 44 22.34 16.79 -19.10
N GLY A 45 21.19 16.19 -18.83
CA GLY A 45 19.88 16.79 -19.11
C GLY A 45 19.51 16.88 -20.60
N GLY A 46 20.36 16.44 -21.52
CA GLY A 46 20.09 16.51 -22.96
C GLY A 46 18.86 15.67 -23.35
N GLU A 47 18.04 16.17 -24.27
CA GLU A 47 16.77 15.57 -24.68
C GLU A 47 16.88 14.65 -25.91
N HIS A 48 17.94 14.80 -26.69
CA HIS A 48 18.16 14.03 -27.92
C HIS A 48 18.87 12.71 -27.66
N TYR A 49 18.34 11.60 -28.18
CA TYR A 49 18.86 10.28 -28.00
C TYR A 49 18.70 9.39 -29.22
N THR A 50 19.46 8.29 -29.24
CA THR A 50 19.23 7.14 -30.11
C THR A 50 18.79 5.96 -29.26
N ARG A 51 17.80 5.23 -29.74
CA ARG A 51 17.19 4.09 -29.07
C ARG A 51 17.69 2.78 -29.71
N HIS A 52 18.17 1.85 -28.92
CA HIS A 52 18.60 0.54 -29.43
C HIS A 52 18.30 -0.58 -28.44
N TRP A 53 18.00 -1.74 -28.99
CA TRP A 53 17.80 -2.97 -28.24
C TRP A 53 19.09 -3.76 -28.21
N LYS A 54 19.48 -4.25 -27.03
CA LYS A 54 20.54 -5.23 -26.84
C LYS A 54 20.10 -6.23 -25.77
N ASP A 55 20.21 -7.55 -26.06
CA ASP A 55 19.87 -8.64 -25.14
C ASP A 55 18.46 -8.49 -24.52
N LYS A 56 17.47 -8.19 -25.35
CA LYS A 56 16.07 -7.92 -24.96
C LYS A 56 15.89 -6.71 -24.04
N ARG A 57 16.89 -5.83 -23.91
CA ARG A 57 16.84 -4.60 -23.11
C ARG A 57 16.90 -3.37 -23.99
N LEU A 58 16.12 -2.37 -23.61
CA LEU A 58 16.08 -1.08 -24.30
C LEU A 58 17.07 -0.11 -23.66
N PHE A 59 17.90 0.50 -24.49
CA PHE A 59 18.89 1.49 -24.11
C PHE A 59 18.70 2.79 -24.88
N TYR A 60 19.07 3.89 -24.23
CA TYR A 60 18.96 5.25 -24.74
C TYR A 60 20.33 5.90 -24.67
N ARG A 61 20.95 6.13 -25.82
CA ARG A 61 22.25 6.82 -25.91
C ARG A 61 22.02 8.29 -26.15
N CYS A 62 22.39 9.14 -25.22
CA CYS A 62 22.32 10.59 -25.35
C CYS A 62 23.19 11.05 -26.54
N LYS A 63 22.64 11.92 -27.41
CA LYS A 63 23.40 12.46 -28.54
C LYS A 63 24.43 13.48 -28.10
N SER A 64 24.18 14.23 -27.01
CA SER A 64 25.06 15.30 -26.51
C SER A 64 26.28 14.73 -25.79
N CYS A 65 26.10 13.89 -24.75
CA CYS A 65 27.21 13.38 -23.90
C CYS A 65 27.53 11.91 -24.11
N ARG A 66 26.84 11.23 -25.01
CA ARG A 66 26.98 9.79 -25.32
C ARG A 66 26.71 8.85 -24.14
N HIS A 67 26.24 9.38 -23.02
CA HIS A 67 25.89 8.57 -21.86
C HIS A 67 24.80 7.56 -22.23
N ARG A 68 24.96 6.31 -21.73
CA ARG A 68 24.01 5.22 -21.95
C ARG A 68 23.01 5.15 -20.80
N ASN A 69 21.81 5.61 -21.03
CA ASN A 69 20.71 5.51 -20.07
C ASN A 69 19.97 4.18 -20.27
N THR A 70 19.47 3.59 -19.21
CA THR A 70 18.60 2.44 -19.27
C THR A 70 17.20 2.83 -18.81
N LEU A 71 16.20 2.14 -19.34
CA LEU A 71 14.80 2.37 -18.96
C LEU A 71 14.54 2.15 -17.46
N ILE A 72 15.29 1.24 -16.86
CA ILE A 72 15.06 0.77 -15.48
C ILE A 72 15.98 1.40 -14.44
N SER A 73 17.05 2.09 -14.83
CA SER A 73 17.99 2.74 -13.91
C SER A 73 17.31 3.85 -13.11
N GLY A 74 17.53 3.90 -11.80
CA GLY A 74 16.86 4.85 -10.90
C GLY A 74 15.39 4.55 -10.61
N THR A 75 14.87 3.39 -11.02
CA THR A 75 13.48 2.97 -10.81
C THR A 75 13.39 1.75 -9.88
N MET A 76 12.17 1.35 -9.51
CA MET A 76 11.93 0.09 -8.78
C MET A 76 12.57 -1.13 -9.48
N PHE A 77 12.69 -1.10 -10.79
CA PHE A 77 13.20 -2.20 -11.62
C PHE A 77 14.73 -2.22 -11.73
N GLU A 78 15.43 -1.27 -11.10
CA GLU A 78 16.87 -1.19 -11.16
C GLU A 78 17.55 -2.49 -10.74
N ASN A 79 18.61 -2.88 -11.49
CA ASN A 79 19.39 -4.10 -11.28
C ASN A 79 18.59 -5.41 -11.41
N THR A 80 17.38 -5.38 -11.98
CA THR A 80 16.65 -6.62 -12.23
C THR A 80 17.29 -7.43 -13.36
N LYS A 81 17.39 -8.76 -13.15
CA LYS A 81 17.71 -9.74 -14.20
C LYS A 81 16.44 -10.35 -14.81
N LEU A 82 15.28 -10.12 -14.20
CA LEU A 82 14.01 -10.63 -14.68
C LEU A 82 13.45 -9.76 -15.81
N PRO A 83 12.74 -10.37 -16.77
CA PRO A 83 12.04 -9.63 -17.80
C PRO A 83 10.91 -8.78 -17.19
N LEU A 84 10.61 -7.65 -17.82
CA LEU A 84 9.54 -6.74 -17.39
C LEU A 84 8.16 -7.41 -17.41
N THR A 85 7.94 -8.35 -18.33
CA THR A 85 6.70 -9.14 -18.39
C THR A 85 6.39 -9.85 -17.08
N LYS A 86 7.40 -10.40 -16.38
CA LYS A 86 7.23 -11.03 -15.07
C LYS A 86 6.92 -9.99 -13.97
N TRP A 87 7.53 -8.81 -14.04
CA TRP A 87 7.23 -7.72 -13.12
C TRP A 87 5.80 -7.19 -13.30
N PHE A 88 5.38 -6.98 -14.54
CA PHE A 88 4.03 -6.51 -14.84
C PHE A 88 2.97 -7.50 -14.36
N LEU A 89 3.21 -8.80 -14.59
CA LEU A 89 2.30 -9.84 -14.09
C LEU A 89 2.26 -9.88 -12.56
N ALA A 90 3.41 -9.75 -11.87
CA ALA A 90 3.44 -9.67 -10.41
C ALA A 90 2.65 -8.48 -9.88
N ILE A 91 2.83 -7.30 -10.48
CA ILE A 91 2.12 -6.07 -10.11
C ILE A 91 0.62 -6.23 -10.38
N TYR A 92 0.24 -6.78 -11.54
CA TYR A 92 -1.15 -7.08 -11.86
C TYR A 92 -1.79 -7.98 -10.80
N LEU A 93 -1.15 -9.08 -10.44
CA LEU A 93 -1.66 -10.03 -9.44
C LEU A 93 -1.81 -9.40 -8.04
N LEU A 94 -0.92 -8.48 -7.66
CA LEU A 94 -0.98 -7.80 -6.37
C LEU A 94 -1.98 -6.64 -6.35
N THR A 95 -2.27 -6.02 -7.49
CA THR A 95 -3.12 -4.82 -7.55
C THR A 95 -4.57 -5.11 -7.95
N GLN A 96 -4.81 -6.09 -8.81
CA GLN A 96 -6.14 -6.35 -9.39
C GLN A 96 -6.95 -7.39 -8.62
N THR A 97 -6.32 -8.18 -7.73
CA THR A 97 -7.04 -9.20 -6.95
C THR A 97 -7.39 -8.70 -5.55
N LYS A 98 -8.59 -9.01 -5.06
CA LYS A 98 -9.05 -8.61 -3.72
C LYS A 98 -8.17 -9.19 -2.61
N LYS A 99 -7.67 -10.42 -2.78
CA LYS A 99 -6.84 -11.13 -1.79
C LYS A 99 -5.35 -10.82 -1.89
N GLY A 100 -4.89 -10.17 -2.99
CA GLY A 100 -3.47 -10.06 -3.27
C GLY A 100 -2.85 -11.40 -3.67
N ALA A 101 -1.53 -11.54 -3.52
CA ALA A 101 -0.80 -12.77 -3.80
C ALA A 101 0.30 -13.00 -2.76
N SER A 102 0.40 -14.21 -2.23
CA SER A 102 1.51 -14.61 -1.34
C SER A 102 2.82 -14.76 -2.13
N GLY A 103 3.97 -14.82 -1.44
CA GLY A 103 5.25 -15.10 -2.10
C GLY A 103 5.28 -16.46 -2.78
N VAL A 104 4.61 -17.48 -2.19
CA VAL A 104 4.50 -18.82 -2.77
C VAL A 104 3.61 -18.82 -4.02
N ASP A 105 2.54 -18.06 -3.99
CA ASP A 105 1.64 -17.90 -5.12
C ASP A 105 2.34 -17.20 -6.31
N LEU A 106 3.09 -16.15 -6.03
CA LEU A 106 3.93 -15.49 -7.05
C LEU A 106 5.01 -16.42 -7.63
N LYS A 107 5.70 -17.20 -6.77
CA LYS A 107 6.67 -18.23 -7.23
C LYS A 107 6.03 -19.14 -8.27
N ARG A 108 4.85 -19.70 -7.97
CA ARG A 108 4.14 -20.63 -8.85
C ARG A 108 3.70 -19.97 -10.16
N LYS A 109 3.05 -18.81 -10.07
CA LYS A 109 2.48 -18.12 -11.24
C LYS A 109 3.53 -17.51 -12.16
N LEU A 110 4.67 -17.08 -11.61
CA LEU A 110 5.75 -16.46 -12.38
C LEU A 110 6.83 -17.44 -12.83
N GLY A 111 6.83 -18.68 -12.31
CA GLY A 111 7.88 -19.65 -12.61
C GLY A 111 9.27 -19.15 -12.18
N VAL A 112 9.40 -18.60 -10.94
CA VAL A 112 10.65 -18.12 -10.37
C VAL A 112 10.95 -18.85 -9.05
N ASN A 113 12.20 -18.76 -8.55
CA ASN A 113 12.52 -19.33 -7.24
C ASN A 113 11.87 -18.54 -6.09
N LYS A 114 11.86 -19.12 -4.89
CA LYS A 114 11.24 -18.54 -3.68
C LYS A 114 11.81 -17.16 -3.33
N ASP A 115 13.13 -17.03 -3.35
CA ASP A 115 13.80 -15.78 -2.94
C ASP A 115 13.56 -14.66 -3.94
N THR A 116 13.53 -14.99 -5.23
CA THR A 116 13.17 -14.05 -6.30
C THR A 116 11.73 -13.56 -6.15
N ALA A 117 10.77 -14.47 -5.94
CA ALA A 117 9.37 -14.12 -5.74
C ALA A 117 9.19 -13.24 -4.49
N TRP A 118 9.86 -13.59 -3.40
CA TRP A 118 9.86 -12.81 -2.17
C TRP A 118 10.46 -11.40 -2.37
N GLY A 119 11.63 -11.32 -2.99
CA GLY A 119 12.30 -10.06 -3.29
C GLY A 119 11.48 -9.13 -4.18
N MET A 120 10.88 -9.69 -5.25
CA MET A 120 9.95 -8.96 -6.11
C MET A 120 8.77 -8.40 -5.31
N ARG A 121 8.13 -9.25 -4.52
CA ARG A 121 7.00 -8.86 -3.70
C ARG A 121 7.38 -7.75 -2.73
N GLN A 122 8.51 -7.87 -2.02
CA GLN A 122 8.96 -6.85 -1.08
C GLN A 122 9.25 -5.49 -1.74
N LYS A 123 9.79 -5.49 -2.95
CA LYS A 123 9.98 -4.24 -3.73
C LYS A 123 8.63 -3.60 -4.09
N ILE A 124 7.65 -4.41 -4.53
CA ILE A 124 6.30 -3.93 -4.85
C ILE A 124 5.62 -3.35 -3.60
N LEU A 125 5.69 -4.06 -2.47
CA LEU A 125 5.12 -3.58 -1.21
C LEU A 125 5.80 -2.28 -0.70
N ALA A 126 7.09 -2.11 -0.94
CA ALA A 126 7.79 -0.88 -0.60
C ALA A 126 7.32 0.32 -1.41
N VAL A 127 7.03 0.14 -2.71
CA VAL A 127 6.40 1.19 -3.54
C VAL A 127 5.00 1.53 -3.02
N MET A 128 4.19 0.51 -2.68
CA MET A 128 2.87 0.73 -2.09
C MET A 128 2.96 1.52 -0.79
N LYS A 129 3.89 1.13 0.10
CA LYS A 129 4.11 1.80 1.39
C LYS A 129 4.53 3.26 1.21
N SER A 130 5.53 3.52 0.38
CA SER A 130 5.97 4.89 0.08
C SER A 130 4.79 5.77 -0.36
N ARG A 131 3.90 5.25 -1.19
CA ARG A 131 2.74 6.00 -1.66
C ARG A 131 1.66 6.18 -0.58
N GLU A 132 1.44 5.15 0.24
CA GLU A 132 0.49 5.25 1.35
C GLU A 132 1.01 6.16 2.48
N ASP A 133 2.32 6.28 2.67
CA ASP A 133 2.89 7.17 3.68
C ASP A 133 2.68 8.66 3.38
N GLU A 134 2.45 9.01 2.11
CA GLU A 134 2.09 10.37 1.67
C GLU A 134 0.58 10.65 1.73
N GLN A 135 -0.24 9.60 1.92
CA GLN A 135 -1.70 9.73 1.89
C GLN A 135 -2.22 10.20 3.24
N MET A 136 -2.90 11.33 3.23
CA MET A 136 -3.62 11.86 4.40
C MET A 136 -5.12 11.53 4.34
N LEU A 137 -5.71 11.37 5.52
CA LEU A 137 -7.15 11.23 5.72
C LEU A 137 -7.78 12.61 5.94
N ASP A 138 -9.01 12.78 5.49
CA ASP A 138 -9.79 14.01 5.56
C ASP A 138 -11.28 13.70 5.86
N ASN A 139 -12.12 14.73 5.87
CA ASN A 139 -13.56 14.66 6.20
C ASN A 139 -13.81 14.26 7.66
N GLN A 140 -14.50 13.13 7.89
CA GLN A 140 -14.70 12.55 9.21
C GLN A 140 -13.84 11.30 9.34
N VAL A 141 -13.08 11.19 10.42
CA VAL A 141 -12.16 10.09 10.66
C VAL A 141 -12.57 9.31 11.90
N GLN A 142 -12.74 8.00 11.75
CA GLN A 142 -12.82 7.08 12.88
C GLN A 142 -11.43 6.51 13.15
N ILE A 143 -11.00 6.49 14.41
CA ILE A 143 -9.71 5.93 14.85
C ILE A 143 -9.93 4.92 15.97
N ASP A 144 -9.12 3.84 15.97
CA ASP A 144 -9.20 2.76 16.94
C ASP A 144 -7.82 2.15 17.22
N ASP A 145 -7.64 1.60 18.43
CA ASP A 145 -6.46 0.87 18.86
C ASP A 145 -6.64 -0.63 18.63
N VAL A 146 -5.69 -1.25 17.98
CA VAL A 146 -5.81 -2.65 17.55
C VAL A 146 -4.56 -3.44 17.83
N TYR A 147 -4.73 -4.70 18.19
CA TYR A 147 -3.65 -5.68 18.26
C TYR A 147 -3.73 -6.70 17.12
N TYR A 148 -2.57 -7.03 16.56
CA TYR A 148 -2.36 -8.14 15.66
C TYR A 148 -1.43 -9.16 16.31
N GLY A 149 -1.76 -10.43 16.20
CA GLY A 149 -0.97 -11.55 16.73
C GLY A 149 -1.84 -12.70 17.21
N GLY A 150 -1.21 -13.84 17.47
CA GLY A 150 -1.88 -15.04 17.96
C GLY A 150 -2.22 -14.98 19.46
N LYS A 151 -3.09 -15.89 19.91
CA LYS A 151 -3.21 -16.22 21.34
C LYS A 151 -2.07 -17.18 21.69
N LEU A 152 -1.18 -16.77 22.58
CA LEU A 152 -0.32 -17.70 23.31
C LEU A 152 -0.90 -17.88 24.72
N GLU A 153 -0.69 -19.04 25.31
CA GLU A 153 -0.95 -19.27 26.72
C GLU A 153 -0.05 -18.35 27.54
N GLY A 154 -0.64 -17.56 28.43
CA GLY A 154 0.06 -16.58 29.24
C GLY A 154 -0.84 -15.40 29.59
N LYS A 155 -0.27 -14.26 29.99
CA LYS A 155 -1.00 -13.06 30.38
C LYS A 155 -1.98 -12.61 29.30
N SER A 156 -3.28 -12.68 29.58
CA SER A 156 -4.33 -12.11 28.77
C SER A 156 -4.38 -10.58 28.97
N GLY A 157 -4.59 -9.81 27.92
CA GLY A 157 -4.80 -8.36 28.01
C GLY A 157 -3.79 -7.52 27.22
N ARG A 158 -3.77 -6.21 27.49
CA ARG A 158 -2.84 -5.24 26.94
C ARG A 158 -1.42 -5.54 27.47
N GLY A 159 -0.42 -5.68 26.59
CA GLY A 159 0.97 -5.95 26.96
C GLY A 159 1.45 -7.39 26.74
N SER A 160 0.72 -8.22 26.01
CA SER A 160 1.20 -9.54 25.58
C SER A 160 2.34 -9.36 24.55
N GLU A 161 3.53 -9.95 24.81
CA GLU A 161 4.73 -9.85 23.97
C GLU A 161 4.54 -10.30 22.53
N ASN A 162 3.52 -11.15 22.29
CA ASN A 162 3.20 -11.71 20.97
C ASN A 162 2.27 -10.86 20.13
N LYS A 163 1.82 -9.70 20.64
CA LYS A 163 0.85 -8.87 19.97
C LYS A 163 1.50 -7.55 19.55
N GLN A 164 1.52 -7.29 18.26
CA GLN A 164 1.91 -6.00 17.73
C GLN A 164 0.75 -5.02 17.82
N ALA A 165 0.95 -3.92 18.53
CA ALA A 165 0.02 -2.80 18.57
C ALA A 165 0.05 -2.01 17.25
N PHE A 166 -1.11 -1.58 16.78
CA PHE A 166 -1.22 -0.66 15.65
C PHE A 166 -2.45 0.25 15.78
N LEU A 167 -2.34 1.44 15.23
CA LEU A 167 -3.47 2.36 15.09
C LEU A 167 -4.15 2.13 13.75
N ALA A 168 -5.47 2.10 13.77
CA ALA A 168 -6.32 2.03 12.60
C ALA A 168 -7.13 3.32 12.48
N ALA A 169 -7.18 3.91 11.28
CA ALA A 169 -8.02 5.07 11.02
C ALA A 169 -8.71 4.92 9.67
N VAL A 170 -9.94 5.38 9.56
CA VAL A 170 -10.72 5.40 8.32
C VAL A 170 -11.42 6.74 8.16
N SER A 171 -11.23 7.37 6.99
CA SER A 171 -12.07 8.51 6.63
C SER A 171 -13.39 8.04 6.05
N THR A 172 -14.46 8.74 6.39
CA THR A 172 -15.82 8.45 5.94
C THR A 172 -16.46 9.67 5.30
N ASP A 173 -17.40 9.43 4.41
CA ASP A 173 -18.30 10.48 3.91
C ASP A 173 -19.37 10.85 4.97
N GLY A 174 -20.22 11.84 4.66
CA GLY A 174 -21.31 12.27 5.55
C GLY A 174 -22.36 11.18 5.84
N PHE A 175 -22.34 10.05 5.11
CA PHE A 175 -23.23 8.90 5.32
C PHE A 175 -22.55 7.75 6.07
N GLY A 176 -21.28 7.91 6.48
CA GLY A 176 -20.51 6.87 7.18
C GLY A 176 -19.90 5.82 6.25
N ASN A 177 -19.94 6.01 4.92
CA ASN A 177 -19.25 5.09 4.02
C ASN A 177 -17.74 5.33 4.04
N PRO A 178 -16.91 4.27 4.13
CA PRO A 178 -15.47 4.41 4.17
C PRO A 178 -14.92 4.96 2.85
N LEU A 179 -14.03 5.94 2.94
CA LEU A 179 -13.33 6.53 1.79
C LEU A 179 -11.90 6.01 1.69
N LYS A 180 -11.06 6.31 2.69
CA LYS A 180 -9.66 5.91 2.76
C LYS A 180 -9.35 5.31 4.12
N VAL A 181 -8.34 4.47 4.19
CA VAL A 181 -7.91 3.80 5.42
C VAL A 181 -6.42 3.99 5.65
N LYS A 182 -6.03 4.08 6.91
CA LYS A 182 -4.63 4.10 7.36
C LYS A 182 -4.43 3.14 8.53
N PHE A 183 -3.42 2.29 8.43
CA PHE A 183 -2.93 1.41 9.49
C PHE A 183 -1.44 1.66 9.69
N GLN A 184 -1.00 1.76 10.94
CA GLN A 184 0.39 1.97 11.29
C GLN A 184 0.71 1.26 12.59
N THR A 185 1.77 0.44 12.62
CA THR A 185 2.26 -0.14 13.87
C THR A 185 2.79 0.96 14.80
N VAL A 186 2.53 0.77 16.09
CA VAL A 186 3.02 1.63 17.16
C VAL A 186 3.69 0.75 18.22
N ASN A 187 4.57 1.34 19.03
CA ASN A 187 5.19 0.60 20.12
C ASN A 187 4.23 0.40 21.30
N SER A 188 3.39 1.41 21.53
CA SER A 188 2.37 1.41 22.59
C SER A 188 1.24 2.37 22.22
N PHE A 189 0.11 2.25 22.91
CA PHE A 189 -0.96 3.24 22.80
C PHE A 189 -0.72 4.40 23.78
N SER A 190 0.33 5.18 23.54
CA SER A 190 0.63 6.39 24.28
C SER A 190 0.08 7.64 23.58
N LYS A 191 -0.11 8.73 24.34
CA LYS A 191 -0.52 10.03 23.78
C LYS A 191 0.45 10.52 22.70
N ALA A 192 1.76 10.31 22.88
CA ALA A 192 2.79 10.70 21.93
C ALA A 192 2.66 9.95 20.59
N GLU A 193 2.45 8.63 20.62
CA GLU A 193 2.27 7.80 19.42
C GLU A 193 0.98 8.19 18.66
N VAL A 194 -0.12 8.44 19.40
CA VAL A 194 -1.39 8.89 18.81
C VAL A 194 -1.23 10.26 18.15
N SER A 195 -0.59 11.23 18.84
CA SER A 195 -0.33 12.57 18.29
C SER A 195 0.56 12.50 17.03
N CYS A 196 1.62 11.71 17.08
CA CYS A 196 2.52 11.50 15.93
C CYS A 196 1.76 10.90 14.73
N PHE A 197 0.94 9.87 14.95
CA PHE A 197 0.09 9.27 13.93
C PHE A 197 -0.87 10.28 13.31
N ALA A 198 -1.59 11.05 14.16
CA ALA A 198 -2.58 12.00 13.69
C ALA A 198 -1.95 13.14 12.87
N LYS A 199 -0.88 13.76 13.37
CA LYS A 199 -0.14 14.83 12.65
C LYS A 199 0.39 14.35 11.29
N LYS A 200 0.80 13.08 11.19
CA LYS A 200 1.35 12.53 9.96
C LYS A 200 0.28 12.15 8.93
N TYR A 201 -0.87 11.67 9.37
CA TYR A 201 -1.81 10.97 8.49
C TYR A 201 -3.22 11.56 8.45
N ILE A 202 -3.53 12.55 9.29
CA ILE A 202 -4.84 13.19 9.34
C ILE A 202 -4.66 14.69 9.08
N LYS A 203 -5.43 15.25 8.17
CA LYS A 203 -5.41 16.68 7.87
C LYS A 203 -5.94 17.49 9.06
N GLU A 204 -5.37 18.66 9.28
CA GLU A 204 -5.86 19.63 10.24
C GLU A 204 -7.32 20.01 9.93
N GLY A 205 -8.10 20.31 10.96
CA GLY A 205 -9.53 20.63 10.83
C GLY A 205 -10.44 19.43 10.58
N THR A 206 -9.90 18.20 10.60
CA THR A 206 -10.69 16.97 10.47
C THR A 206 -11.42 16.65 11.77
N ILE A 207 -12.69 16.24 11.69
CA ILE A 207 -13.47 15.74 12.83
C ILE A 207 -13.06 14.29 13.10
N ILE A 208 -12.61 13.98 14.33
CA ILE A 208 -12.16 12.65 14.71
C ILE A 208 -13.11 12.01 15.72
N HIS A 209 -13.52 10.79 15.45
CA HIS A 209 -14.31 9.96 16.37
C HIS A 209 -13.45 8.80 16.88
N SER A 210 -13.35 8.65 18.23
CA SER A 210 -12.66 7.53 18.86
C SER A 210 -13.48 6.93 19.99
N ASP A 211 -13.02 5.78 20.49
CA ASP A 211 -13.45 5.29 21.79
C ASP A 211 -12.91 6.17 22.95
N ALA A 212 -13.20 5.79 24.19
CA ALA A 212 -12.80 6.54 25.38
C ALA A 212 -11.37 6.20 25.88
N LEU A 213 -10.49 5.59 25.08
CA LEU A 213 -9.11 5.35 25.49
C LEU A 213 -8.40 6.66 25.82
N ALA A 214 -7.77 6.73 26.99
CA ALA A 214 -7.12 7.96 27.49
C ALA A 214 -6.02 8.51 26.57
N ALA A 215 -5.37 7.64 25.76
CA ALA A 215 -4.36 8.07 24.79
C ALA A 215 -4.93 8.97 23.69
N PHE A 216 -6.19 8.77 23.29
CA PHE A 216 -6.85 9.59 22.29
C PHE A 216 -7.15 11.04 22.77
N ASN A 217 -6.98 11.33 24.07
CA ASN A 217 -7.06 12.72 24.56
C ASN A 217 -6.03 13.65 23.89
N ALA A 218 -4.93 13.12 23.38
CA ALA A 218 -3.93 13.87 22.61
C ALA A 218 -4.50 14.50 21.31
N LEU A 219 -5.63 14.02 20.83
CA LEU A 219 -6.27 14.54 19.62
C LEU A 219 -7.00 15.87 19.86
N ASN A 220 -7.40 16.16 21.12
CA ASN A 220 -8.13 17.37 21.46
C ASN A 220 -7.33 18.66 21.22
N GLU A 221 -6.00 18.58 21.13
CA GLU A 221 -5.13 19.76 20.96
C GLU A 221 -5.20 20.34 19.55
N ASN A 222 -5.43 19.49 18.52
CA ASN A 222 -5.29 19.91 17.13
C ASN A 222 -6.50 19.53 16.25
N TYR A 223 -7.49 18.81 16.81
CA TYR A 223 -8.64 18.30 16.06
C TYR A 223 -9.94 18.48 16.82
N GLU A 224 -11.04 18.59 16.11
CA GLU A 224 -12.37 18.44 16.69
C GLU A 224 -12.59 16.95 17.02
N HIS A 225 -12.47 16.61 18.32
CA HIS A 225 -12.44 15.22 18.76
C HIS A 225 -13.71 14.86 19.55
N SER A 226 -14.44 13.89 19.05
CA SER A 226 -15.63 13.31 19.69
C SER A 226 -15.33 11.90 20.21
N LYS A 227 -15.48 11.72 21.53
CA LYS A 227 -15.30 10.42 22.19
C LYS A 227 -16.62 9.73 22.42
N THR A 228 -16.62 8.42 22.27
CA THR A 228 -17.79 7.59 22.55
C THR A 228 -17.43 6.55 23.61
N VAL A 229 -18.08 6.62 24.75
CA VAL A 229 -17.93 5.62 25.81
C VAL A 229 -18.77 4.42 25.46
N MET A 230 -18.16 3.23 25.44
CA MET A 230 -18.84 1.97 25.06
C MET A 230 -19.40 1.19 26.24
N ASN A 231 -19.06 1.56 27.50
CA ASN A 231 -19.44 0.82 28.70
C ASN A 231 -20.56 1.53 29.49
N ASN A 232 -21.41 0.73 30.16
CA ASN A 232 -22.46 1.12 31.11
C ASN A 232 -23.72 1.80 30.55
N GLU A 233 -23.98 1.70 29.23
CA GLU A 233 -25.19 2.22 28.64
C GLU A 233 -26.20 1.09 28.34
N SER A 234 -27.47 1.45 28.10
CA SER A 234 -28.49 0.49 27.69
C SER A 234 -28.08 -0.23 26.39
N LYS A 235 -28.56 -1.46 26.18
CA LYS A 235 -28.28 -2.27 24.99
C LYS A 235 -28.59 -1.51 23.68
N GLU A 236 -29.58 -0.63 23.69
CA GLU A 236 -29.96 0.18 22.52
C GLU A 236 -28.92 1.26 22.20
N ILE A 237 -28.42 1.96 23.21
CA ILE A 237 -27.37 2.97 23.06
C ILE A 237 -26.05 2.32 22.64
N GLN A 238 -25.70 1.17 23.23
CA GLN A 238 -24.54 0.38 22.81
C GLN A 238 -24.65 0.00 21.33
N LYS A 239 -25.81 -0.48 20.86
CA LYS A 239 -26.06 -0.81 19.45
C LYS A 239 -25.94 0.41 18.53
N LYS A 240 -26.41 1.59 18.97
CA LYS A 240 -26.28 2.85 18.23
C LYS A 240 -24.82 3.30 18.17
N ASN A 241 -24.10 3.21 19.28
CA ASN A 241 -22.67 3.55 19.36
C ASN A 241 -21.83 2.59 18.50
N PHE A 242 -22.13 1.29 18.51
CA PHE A 242 -21.46 0.30 17.67
C PHE A 242 -21.66 0.59 16.16
N LYS A 243 -22.83 1.08 15.78
CA LYS A 243 -23.08 1.50 14.38
C LYS A 243 -22.22 2.68 13.95
N LYS A 244 -21.86 3.60 14.86
CA LYS A 244 -20.96 4.73 14.57
C LYS A 244 -19.55 4.28 14.15
N PHE A 245 -19.06 3.15 14.70
CA PHE A 245 -17.74 2.58 14.41
C PHE A 245 -17.79 1.41 13.40
N ASN A 246 -18.91 1.21 12.72
CA ASN A 246 -19.08 0.07 11.81
C ASN A 246 -18.06 0.07 10.67
N ALA A 247 -17.69 1.23 10.15
CA ALA A 247 -16.71 1.33 9.06
C ALA A 247 -15.34 0.84 9.50
N ILE A 248 -14.81 1.34 10.63
CA ILE A 248 -13.48 0.94 11.12
C ILE A 248 -13.46 -0.52 11.57
N ASN A 249 -14.47 -0.99 12.30
CA ASN A 249 -14.57 -2.38 12.75
C ASN A 249 -14.59 -3.37 11.58
N THR A 250 -15.36 -3.06 10.54
CA THR A 250 -15.41 -3.86 9.31
C THR A 250 -14.05 -3.90 8.62
N LEU A 251 -13.35 -2.77 8.54
CA LEU A 251 -12.05 -2.70 7.89
C LEU A 251 -10.94 -3.40 8.68
N ILE A 252 -10.95 -3.30 10.02
CA ILE A 252 -10.05 -4.07 10.88
C ILE A 252 -10.28 -5.58 10.68
N SER A 253 -11.53 -6.03 10.64
CA SER A 253 -11.88 -7.42 10.38
C SER A 253 -11.42 -7.87 8.99
N ASN A 254 -11.63 -7.07 7.97
CA ASN A 254 -11.18 -7.35 6.60
C ASN A 254 -9.65 -7.40 6.51
N LEU A 255 -8.92 -6.51 7.20
CA LEU A 255 -7.46 -6.55 7.28
C LEU A 255 -6.98 -7.83 7.96
N LYS A 256 -7.56 -8.20 9.10
CA LYS A 256 -7.19 -9.44 9.82
C LYS A 256 -7.44 -10.69 8.96
N ASN A 257 -8.56 -10.73 8.24
CA ASN A 257 -8.88 -11.80 7.30
C ASN A 257 -7.91 -11.85 6.11
N PHE A 258 -7.51 -10.70 5.57
CA PHE A 258 -6.49 -10.61 4.52
C PHE A 258 -5.14 -11.16 5.01
N LEU A 259 -4.69 -10.75 6.20
CA LEU A 259 -3.42 -11.19 6.76
C LEU A 259 -3.42 -12.70 7.03
N ARG A 260 -4.48 -13.23 7.64
CA ARG A 260 -4.59 -14.68 7.94
C ARG A 260 -4.78 -15.53 6.68
N GLY A 261 -5.67 -15.12 5.79
CA GLY A 261 -6.06 -15.93 4.62
C GLY A 261 -5.02 -15.97 3.50
N THR A 262 -4.19 -14.92 3.37
CA THR A 262 -3.20 -14.83 2.29
C THR A 262 -1.77 -15.16 2.77
N HIS A 263 -1.45 -14.82 4.02
CA HIS A 263 -0.07 -14.84 4.50
C HIS A 263 0.17 -15.80 5.67
N HIS A 264 -0.88 -16.28 6.32
CA HIS A 264 -0.91 -17.16 7.48
C HIS A 264 -0.15 -16.62 8.69
N ASP A 265 1.13 -16.30 8.54
CA ASP A 265 1.98 -15.66 9.54
C ASP A 265 2.74 -14.48 8.92
N VAL A 266 2.74 -13.35 9.62
CA VAL A 266 3.41 -12.11 9.21
C VAL A 266 4.28 -11.62 10.35
N SER A 267 5.59 -11.64 10.14
CA SER A 267 6.54 -11.05 11.08
C SER A 267 6.24 -9.56 11.29
N ASN A 268 6.26 -9.11 12.55
CA ASN A 268 6.04 -7.72 12.95
C ASN A 268 6.91 -6.71 12.16
N LYS A 269 8.14 -7.10 11.84
CA LYS A 269 9.10 -6.34 11.03
C LYS A 269 8.55 -5.89 9.67
N TYR A 270 7.69 -6.70 9.05
CA TYR A 270 7.14 -6.42 7.72
C TYR A 270 5.66 -5.99 7.75
N LEU A 271 5.05 -5.91 8.93
CA LEU A 271 3.60 -5.71 9.08
C LEU A 271 3.12 -4.43 8.39
N ASN A 272 3.85 -3.32 8.51
CA ASN A 272 3.51 -2.06 7.83
C ASN A 272 3.51 -2.19 6.29
N LYS A 273 4.34 -3.06 5.71
CA LYS A 273 4.32 -3.32 4.26
C LYS A 273 3.08 -4.09 3.84
N TYR A 274 2.62 -5.02 4.67
CA TYR A 274 1.37 -5.74 4.43
C TYR A 274 0.15 -4.85 4.65
N PHE A 275 0.20 -3.95 5.63
CA PHE A 275 -0.81 -2.90 5.78
C PHE A 275 -0.88 -2.04 4.52
N ALA A 276 0.27 -1.62 3.99
CA ALA A 276 0.34 -0.81 2.78
C ALA A 276 -0.25 -1.54 1.56
N GLU A 277 -0.08 -2.86 1.43
CA GLU A 277 -0.71 -3.64 0.37
C GLU A 277 -2.25 -3.58 0.45
N PHE A 278 -2.80 -3.75 1.64
CA PHE A 278 -4.23 -3.63 1.86
C PHE A 278 -4.73 -2.20 1.59
N GLN A 279 -4.08 -1.20 2.19
CA GLN A 279 -4.39 0.23 2.05
C GLN A 279 -4.34 0.66 0.59
N TYR A 280 -3.29 0.28 -0.14
CA TYR A 280 -3.09 0.67 -1.53
C TYR A 280 -4.26 0.25 -2.42
N ARG A 281 -4.73 -0.99 -2.28
CA ARG A 281 -5.90 -1.49 -3.03
C ARG A 281 -7.19 -0.87 -2.55
N PHE A 282 -7.39 -0.79 -1.24
CA PHE A 282 -8.60 -0.24 -0.66
C PHE A 282 -8.79 1.24 -1.02
N ASN A 283 -7.75 2.05 -0.86
CA ASN A 283 -7.81 3.50 -1.09
C ASN A 283 -8.00 3.86 -2.58
N ARG A 284 -7.76 2.90 -3.50
CA ARG A 284 -7.94 3.08 -4.96
C ARG A 284 -9.08 2.25 -5.54
N ARG A 285 -9.91 1.63 -4.69
CA ARG A 285 -11.00 0.74 -5.12
C ARG A 285 -12.10 1.43 -5.93
N PHE A 286 -12.12 2.75 -5.94
CA PHE A 286 -13.10 3.52 -6.74
C PHE A 286 -12.77 3.56 -8.23
N ASP A 287 -11.54 3.18 -8.61
CA ASP A 287 -11.08 3.12 -10.00
C ASP A 287 -10.10 1.96 -10.17
N LEU A 288 -10.65 0.75 -10.19
CA LEU A 288 -9.87 -0.50 -10.27
C LEU A 288 -9.04 -0.59 -11.56
N ARG A 289 -9.56 -0.03 -12.65
CA ARG A 289 -8.88 -0.09 -13.94
C ARG A 289 -7.54 0.65 -13.93
N ALA A 290 -7.48 1.80 -13.26
CA ALA A 290 -6.30 2.65 -13.22
C ALA A 290 -5.25 2.23 -12.17
N ILE A 291 -5.51 1.22 -11.33
CA ILE A 291 -4.58 0.86 -10.23
C ILE A 291 -3.22 0.44 -10.78
N LEU A 292 -3.19 -0.38 -11.83
CA LEU A 292 -1.94 -0.86 -12.45
C LEU A 292 -1.13 0.31 -13.01
N ASP A 293 -1.76 1.20 -13.77
CA ASP A 293 -1.12 2.34 -14.40
C ASP A 293 -0.54 3.30 -13.37
N ARG A 294 -1.32 3.63 -12.33
CA ARG A 294 -0.87 4.45 -11.20
C ARG A 294 0.32 3.83 -10.48
N PHE A 295 0.31 2.51 -10.29
CA PHE A 295 1.44 1.81 -9.66
C PHE A 295 2.70 1.89 -10.53
N LEU A 296 2.59 1.57 -11.82
CA LEU A 296 3.71 1.62 -12.76
C LEU A 296 4.29 3.04 -12.88
N TYR A 297 3.43 4.07 -12.93
CA TYR A 297 3.86 5.47 -12.96
C TYR A 297 4.70 5.84 -11.72
N VAL A 298 4.24 5.49 -10.52
CA VAL A 298 4.98 5.75 -9.28
C VAL A 298 6.30 4.97 -9.25
N SER A 299 6.30 3.74 -9.74
CA SER A 299 7.47 2.85 -9.77
C SER A 299 8.64 3.40 -10.58
N VAL A 300 8.38 4.20 -11.62
CA VAL A 300 9.41 4.73 -12.50
C VAL A 300 9.76 6.21 -12.24
N ASN A 301 8.87 6.98 -11.60
CA ASN A 301 9.07 8.41 -11.43
C ASN A 301 9.38 8.84 -9.99
N TYR A 302 8.84 8.16 -8.99
CA TYR A 302 8.90 8.64 -7.60
C TYR A 302 9.62 7.70 -6.65
N PHE A 303 9.78 6.44 -6.99
CA PHE A 303 10.35 5.45 -6.09
C PHE A 303 11.86 5.31 -6.31
N LYS A 304 12.65 5.59 -5.26
CA LYS A 304 14.10 5.35 -5.25
C LYS A 304 14.38 3.85 -5.11
N PRO A 305 15.35 3.31 -5.87
CA PRO A 305 15.65 1.89 -5.83
C PRO A 305 16.11 1.45 -4.43
N LEU A 306 15.56 0.33 -3.97
CA LEU A 306 15.95 -0.33 -2.73
C LEU A 306 16.84 -1.53 -3.01
N THR A 307 17.95 -1.62 -2.31
CA THR A 307 18.76 -2.84 -2.30
C THR A 307 18.07 -3.95 -1.50
N LEU A 308 18.30 -5.21 -1.88
CA LEU A 308 17.76 -6.37 -1.14
C LEU A 308 18.18 -6.36 0.33
N ASN A 309 19.40 -5.87 0.64
CA ASN A 309 19.87 -5.76 2.02
C ASN A 309 19.04 -4.76 2.82
N ARG A 310 18.72 -3.58 2.28
CA ARG A 310 17.80 -2.62 2.93
C ARG A 310 16.41 -3.21 3.13
N ILE A 311 15.92 -3.96 2.16
CA ILE A 311 14.63 -4.65 2.26
C ILE A 311 14.65 -5.69 3.39
N LYS A 312 15.72 -6.49 3.51
CA LYS A 312 15.89 -7.48 4.58
C LYS A 312 16.01 -6.85 5.97
N LEU A 313 16.60 -5.67 6.08
CA LEU A 313 16.69 -4.91 7.32
C LEU A 313 15.36 -4.26 7.76
N GLY A 314 14.31 -4.33 6.93
CA GLY A 314 13.02 -3.68 7.22
C GLY A 314 13.02 -2.18 6.96
N ALA A 315 14.13 -1.62 6.50
CA ALA A 315 14.28 -0.21 6.15
C ALA A 315 13.65 0.06 4.78
N ALA A 316 12.37 0.40 4.77
CA ALA A 316 11.67 1.01 3.63
C ALA A 316 10.36 1.62 4.11
#